data_c76d66964afb8dc37a2459c62dbe53c2
#
_entry.id   c76d66964afb8dc37a2459c62dbe53c2
#
_cell.length_a   1.000
_cell.length_b   1.000
_cell.length_c   1.000
_cell.angle_alpha   90.00
_cell.angle_beta   90.00
_cell.angle_gamma   90.00
#
_symmetry.space_group_name_H-M   'P 1'
#
loop_
_entity.id
_entity.type
_entity.pdbx_description
1 polymer ?
#
loop_
_entity_poly.entity_id
_entity_poly.type
_entity_poly.pdbx_seq_one_letter_code
_entity_poly.pdbx_strand_id
1 'polypeptide(L)'
;MAVLRYSCSPAIYPTALLELGRSILIIRENAGEWHIKEDSVILQGCSAGGHLAANFACVWKDDFISDGLNISYTDKFKLRPNGLILCYPVITSGEHAHRDSFVKLLGDRYDELLESVSLENQVNEDVPRTFIWHTFTDGSVPVENSLLFATALKANNINTELHIFPEGCHGLALANELTAGNEVKEIVPACEPWLSLASQWLKFYF
;
A
#
# COMPACT_ATOMS: atom_id res chain seq x y z
N MET A 1 3.13 -14.02 8.76
CA MET A 1 2.52 -12.72 8.44
C MET A 1 2.53 -11.86 9.70
N ALA A 2 2.99 -10.62 9.60
CA ALA A 2 2.90 -9.61 10.67
C ALA A 2 1.79 -8.59 10.32
N VAL A 3 1.08 -8.08 11.32
CA VAL A 3 0.03 -7.07 11.13
C VAL A 3 0.44 -5.81 11.89
N LEU A 4 0.60 -4.70 11.15
CA LEU A 4 0.89 -3.39 11.73
C LEU A 4 -0.43 -2.68 12.09
N ARG A 5 -0.55 -2.29 13.35
CA ARG A 5 -1.57 -1.34 13.81
C ARG A 5 -0.93 0.05 13.87
N TYR A 6 -1.02 0.76 12.77
CA TYR A 6 -0.45 2.11 12.67
C TYR A 6 -1.37 3.17 13.26
N SER A 7 -0.78 4.28 13.66
CA SER A 7 -1.47 5.44 14.23
C SER A 7 -2.31 6.16 13.17
N CYS A 8 -3.53 6.53 13.57
CA CYS A 8 -4.45 7.34 12.79
C CYS A 8 -4.68 8.67 13.49
N SER A 9 -5.49 9.56 12.88
CA SER A 9 -5.86 10.85 13.50
C SER A 9 -6.18 10.68 15.00
N PRO A 10 -5.60 11.53 15.89
CA PRO A 10 -4.94 12.82 15.61
C PRO A 10 -3.47 12.74 15.18
N ALA A 11 -2.85 11.56 15.07
CA ALA A 11 -1.52 11.42 14.49
C ALA A 11 -1.60 11.69 12.98
N ILE A 12 -0.69 12.54 12.49
CA ILE A 12 -0.63 12.97 11.09
C ILE A 12 0.66 12.50 10.42
N TYR A 13 0.72 12.69 9.12
CA TYR A 13 1.91 12.44 8.29
C TYR A 13 3.17 13.14 8.87
N PRO A 14 4.33 12.45 8.99
CA PRO A 14 4.63 11.12 8.48
C PRO A 14 4.58 9.98 9.53
N THR A 15 3.85 10.12 10.63
CA THR A 15 3.89 9.19 11.78
C THR A 15 3.73 7.73 11.34
N ALA A 16 2.68 7.39 10.60
CA ALA A 16 2.42 6.02 10.15
C ALA A 16 3.53 5.47 9.23
N LEU A 17 4.17 6.32 8.41
CA LEU A 17 5.33 5.92 7.59
C LEU A 17 6.51 5.49 8.45
N LEU A 18 6.81 6.25 9.52
CA LEU A 18 7.89 5.92 10.44
C LEU A 18 7.59 4.63 11.22
N GLU A 19 6.34 4.42 11.63
CA GLU A 19 5.91 3.17 12.25
C GLU A 19 6.08 1.97 11.31
N LEU A 20 5.72 2.12 10.03
CA LEU A 20 5.92 1.09 9.02
C LEU A 20 7.41 0.81 8.80
N GLY A 21 8.23 1.85 8.67
CA GLY A 21 9.68 1.69 8.54
C GLY A 21 10.29 0.98 9.76
N ARG A 22 9.88 1.37 10.99
CA ARG A 22 10.33 0.68 12.21
C ARG A 22 9.91 -0.79 12.23
N SER A 23 8.69 -1.12 11.76
CA SER A 23 8.22 -2.50 11.69
C SER A 23 9.04 -3.35 10.74
N ILE A 24 9.46 -2.80 9.59
CA ILE A 24 10.35 -3.50 8.63
C ILE A 24 11.70 -3.81 9.28
N LEU A 25 12.29 -2.84 10.00
CA LEU A 25 13.55 -3.05 10.71
C LEU A 25 13.43 -4.17 11.74
N ILE A 26 12.38 -4.15 12.57
CA ILE A 26 12.10 -5.20 13.57
C ILE A 26 11.97 -6.57 12.90
N ILE A 27 11.25 -6.67 11.79
CA ILE A 27 11.08 -7.92 11.02
C ILE A 27 12.44 -8.45 10.55
N ARG A 28 13.30 -7.58 9.99
CA ARG A 28 14.62 -7.98 9.50
C ARG A 28 15.60 -8.33 10.63
N GLU A 29 15.57 -7.59 11.73
CA GLU A 29 16.38 -7.86 12.91
C GLU A 29 16.07 -9.23 13.55
N ASN A 30 14.81 -9.66 13.46
CA ASN A 30 14.35 -10.94 14.03
C ASN A 30 14.16 -12.04 12.95
N ALA A 31 14.62 -11.83 11.73
CA ALA A 31 14.35 -12.73 10.60
C ALA A 31 14.84 -14.16 10.85
N GLY A 32 16.01 -14.31 11.48
CA GLY A 32 16.55 -15.62 11.83
C GLY A 32 15.70 -16.35 12.86
N GLU A 33 15.29 -15.66 13.93
CA GLU A 33 14.45 -16.23 15.00
C GLU A 33 13.04 -16.58 14.48
N TRP A 34 12.48 -15.72 13.62
CA TRP A 34 11.12 -15.90 13.08
C TRP A 34 11.08 -16.72 11.79
N HIS A 35 12.22 -17.26 11.35
CA HIS A 35 12.34 -18.05 10.12
C HIS A 35 11.79 -17.32 8.88
N ILE A 36 12.09 -16.02 8.76
CA ILE A 36 11.69 -15.16 7.66
C ILE A 36 12.87 -14.98 6.70
N LYS A 37 12.59 -14.90 5.39
CA LYS A 37 13.59 -14.47 4.40
C LYS A 37 13.75 -12.97 4.49
N GLU A 38 14.94 -12.48 4.82
CA GLU A 38 15.24 -11.05 4.98
C GLU A 38 15.02 -10.23 3.69
N ASP A 39 15.22 -10.85 2.55
CA ASP A 39 15.08 -10.26 1.22
C ASP A 39 13.69 -10.44 0.58
N SER A 40 12.71 -10.85 1.37
CA SER A 40 11.34 -11.12 0.91
C SER A 40 10.28 -10.46 1.81
N VAL A 41 10.50 -9.20 2.18
CA VAL A 41 9.53 -8.41 2.96
C VAL A 41 8.54 -7.74 2.01
N ILE A 42 7.29 -8.24 1.99
CA ILE A 42 6.22 -7.76 1.14
C ILE A 42 5.27 -6.91 1.99
N LEU A 43 4.96 -5.70 1.50
CA LEU A 43 3.95 -4.85 2.12
C LEU A 43 2.59 -5.14 1.48
N GLN A 44 1.60 -5.42 2.31
CA GLN A 44 0.21 -5.53 1.87
C GLN A 44 -0.62 -4.45 2.53
N GLY A 45 -1.42 -3.75 1.74
CA GLY A 45 -2.32 -2.72 2.26
C GLY A 45 -3.64 -2.65 1.51
N CYS A 46 -4.72 -2.37 2.26
CA CYS A 46 -6.06 -2.18 1.74
C CYS A 46 -6.47 -0.72 1.92
N SER A 47 -7.12 -0.10 0.92
CA SER A 47 -7.68 1.25 1.03
C SER A 47 -6.63 2.28 1.51
N ALA A 48 -6.84 2.95 2.62
CA ALA A 48 -5.86 3.85 3.25
C ALA A 48 -4.55 3.13 3.66
N GLY A 49 -4.62 1.84 4.05
CA GLY A 49 -3.43 1.02 4.28
C GLY A 49 -2.67 0.74 2.98
N GLY A 50 -3.37 0.68 1.84
CA GLY A 50 -2.77 0.63 0.51
C GLY A 50 -2.00 1.90 0.18
N HIS A 51 -2.56 3.07 0.56
CA HIS A 51 -1.85 4.34 0.46
C HIS A 51 -0.56 4.33 1.30
N LEU A 52 -0.64 3.90 2.56
CA LEU A 52 0.52 3.83 3.45
C LEU A 52 1.63 2.93 2.86
N ALA A 53 1.28 1.73 2.37
CA ALA A 53 2.22 0.79 1.78
C ALA A 53 2.87 1.35 0.50
N ALA A 54 2.05 1.93 -0.40
CA ALA A 54 2.52 2.52 -1.65
C ALA A 54 3.37 3.78 -1.41
N ASN A 55 2.95 4.66 -0.48
CA ASN A 55 3.70 5.86 -0.10
C ASN A 55 5.08 5.47 0.45
N PHE A 56 5.13 4.54 1.40
CA PHE A 56 6.39 4.08 1.94
C PHE A 56 7.30 3.51 0.85
N ALA A 57 6.76 2.76 -0.10
CA ALA A 57 7.54 2.22 -1.21
C ALA A 57 8.12 3.30 -2.14
N CYS A 58 7.47 4.45 -2.25
CA CYS A 58 7.99 5.58 -3.01
C CYS A 58 9.09 6.36 -2.27
N VAL A 59 9.02 6.45 -0.93
CA VAL A 59 9.86 7.38 -0.14
C VAL A 59 10.80 6.70 0.87
N TRP A 60 10.88 5.36 0.91
CA TRP A 60 11.68 4.62 1.90
C TRP A 60 13.15 5.04 1.95
N LYS A 61 13.67 5.58 0.86
CA LYS A 61 15.07 5.99 0.69
C LYS A 61 15.31 7.46 1.08
N ASP A 62 14.25 8.23 1.29
CA ASP A 62 14.34 9.65 1.58
C ASP A 62 14.95 9.91 2.96
N ASP A 63 15.68 11.03 3.07
CA ASP A 63 16.41 11.37 4.30
C ASP A 63 15.47 11.54 5.49
N PHE A 64 14.27 12.12 5.29
CA PHE A 64 13.33 12.32 6.40
C PHE A 64 12.86 11.01 7.05
N ILE A 65 12.86 9.89 6.30
CA ILE A 65 12.54 8.56 6.84
C ILE A 65 13.71 8.06 7.72
N SER A 66 14.92 8.10 7.20
CA SER A 66 16.11 7.66 7.97
C SER A 66 16.36 8.51 9.19
N ASP A 67 16.19 9.82 9.09
CA ASP A 67 16.33 10.78 10.20
C ASP A 67 15.26 10.55 11.26
N GLY A 68 14.00 10.40 10.84
CA GLY A 68 12.88 10.10 11.73
C GLY A 68 13.00 8.76 12.46
N LEU A 69 13.68 7.78 11.85
CA LEU A 69 13.96 6.48 12.45
C LEU A 69 15.29 6.43 13.23
N ASN A 70 16.10 7.48 13.14
CA ASN A 70 17.45 7.56 13.70
C ASN A 70 18.34 6.38 13.28
N ILE A 71 18.37 6.12 11.97
CA ILE A 71 19.21 5.08 11.36
C ILE A 71 20.29 5.69 10.47
N SER A 72 21.42 4.98 10.33
CA SER A 72 22.52 5.45 9.49
C SER A 72 22.18 5.41 8.00
N TYR A 73 22.87 6.21 7.20
CA TYR A 73 22.75 6.19 5.75
C TYR A 73 23.00 4.80 5.15
N THR A 74 23.92 4.03 5.71
CA THR A 74 24.25 2.66 5.27
C THR A 74 23.14 1.67 5.58
N ASP A 75 22.31 1.95 6.58
CA ASP A 75 21.20 1.08 6.99
C ASP A 75 19.89 1.36 6.25
N LYS A 76 19.81 2.44 5.47
CA LYS A 76 18.59 2.78 4.68
C LYS A 76 18.09 1.62 3.84
N PHE A 77 18.99 0.84 3.23
CA PHE A 77 18.60 -0.29 2.39
C PHE A 77 17.84 -1.39 3.13
N LYS A 78 17.94 -1.42 4.46
CA LYS A 78 17.12 -2.31 5.30
C LYS A 78 15.65 -1.93 5.32
N LEU A 79 15.30 -0.70 4.92
CA LEU A 79 13.93 -0.21 4.80
C LEU A 79 13.24 -0.65 3.50
N ARG A 80 14.02 -1.04 2.48
CA ARG A 80 13.50 -1.33 1.14
C ARG A 80 12.47 -2.47 1.17
N PRO A 81 11.20 -2.25 0.78
CA PRO A 81 10.27 -3.34 0.57
C PRO A 81 10.66 -4.15 -0.68
N ASN A 82 10.40 -5.46 -0.66
CA ASN A 82 10.73 -6.33 -1.79
C ASN A 82 9.57 -6.49 -2.77
N GLY A 83 8.34 -6.21 -2.33
CA GLY A 83 7.14 -6.23 -3.16
C GLY A 83 5.97 -5.51 -2.49
N LEU A 84 4.95 -5.19 -3.29
CA LEU A 84 3.69 -4.60 -2.83
C LEU A 84 2.51 -5.46 -3.24
N ILE A 85 1.51 -5.58 -2.36
CA ILE A 85 0.17 -6.07 -2.68
C ILE A 85 -0.81 -4.98 -2.25
N LEU A 86 -1.46 -4.35 -3.21
CA LEU A 86 -2.36 -3.23 -3.00
C LEU A 86 -3.80 -3.64 -3.32
N CYS A 87 -4.67 -3.54 -2.32
CA CYS A 87 -6.07 -3.88 -2.45
C CYS A 87 -6.89 -2.58 -2.47
N TYR A 88 -7.54 -2.28 -3.59
CA TYR A 88 -8.35 -1.05 -3.78
C TYR A 88 -7.73 0.19 -3.10
N PRO A 89 -6.45 0.51 -3.41
CA PRO A 89 -5.69 1.50 -2.67
C PRO A 89 -6.19 2.92 -2.94
N VAL A 90 -6.11 3.79 -1.92
CA VAL A 90 -6.11 5.24 -2.12
C VAL A 90 -4.75 5.64 -2.68
N ILE A 91 -4.71 6.41 -3.76
CA ILE A 91 -3.47 6.79 -4.46
C ILE A 91 -3.41 8.28 -4.76
N THR A 92 -4.37 8.79 -5.55
CA THR A 92 -4.35 10.16 -6.05
C THR A 92 -5.00 11.15 -5.11
N SER A 93 -4.40 12.32 -4.96
CA SER A 93 -5.02 13.49 -4.33
C SER A 93 -5.76 14.40 -5.34
N GLY A 94 -5.74 14.03 -6.62
CA GLY A 94 -6.34 14.77 -7.73
C GLY A 94 -7.85 14.66 -7.86
N GLU A 95 -8.35 14.57 -9.10
CA GLU A 95 -9.79 14.55 -9.41
C GLU A 95 -10.51 13.34 -8.78
N HIS A 96 -9.87 12.16 -8.78
CA HIS A 96 -10.43 10.90 -8.28
C HIS A 96 -10.05 10.63 -6.82
N ALA A 97 -9.73 11.66 -6.04
CA ALA A 97 -9.28 11.51 -4.66
C ALA A 97 -10.40 11.07 -3.71
N HIS A 98 -10.09 10.15 -2.81
CA HIS A 98 -10.86 9.94 -1.59
C HIS A 98 -10.46 11.01 -0.56
N ARG A 99 -11.07 12.21 -0.64
CA ARG A 99 -10.68 13.42 0.10
C ARG A 99 -10.56 13.22 1.60
N ASP A 100 -11.47 12.50 2.22
CA ASP A 100 -11.47 12.25 3.67
C ASP A 100 -10.20 11.56 4.16
N SER A 101 -9.61 10.68 3.35
CA SER A 101 -8.34 10.04 3.67
C SER A 101 -7.22 11.06 3.81
N PHE A 102 -7.12 12.01 2.88
CA PHE A 102 -6.07 13.02 2.88
C PHE A 102 -6.27 14.06 3.99
N VAL A 103 -7.52 14.46 4.27
CA VAL A 103 -7.83 15.34 5.40
C VAL A 103 -7.35 14.71 6.73
N LYS A 104 -7.64 13.43 6.95
CA LYS A 104 -7.23 12.71 8.16
C LYS A 104 -5.72 12.45 8.22
N LEU A 105 -5.09 12.21 7.07
CA LEU A 105 -3.65 11.95 6.98
C LEU A 105 -2.82 13.20 7.26
N LEU A 106 -3.24 14.34 6.74
CA LEU A 106 -2.45 15.56 6.69
C LEU A 106 -2.81 16.58 7.77
N GLY A 107 -4.06 16.55 8.29
CA GLY A 107 -4.53 17.49 9.30
C GLY A 107 -4.35 18.94 8.85
N ASP A 108 -3.76 19.77 9.72
CA ASP A 108 -3.51 21.19 9.46
C ASP A 108 -2.48 21.46 8.34
N ARG A 109 -1.76 20.42 7.90
CA ARG A 109 -0.79 20.52 6.80
C ARG A 109 -1.38 20.10 5.44
N TYR A 110 -2.72 20.04 5.33
CA TYR A 110 -3.39 19.55 4.12
C TYR A 110 -2.94 20.30 2.86
N ASP A 111 -3.04 21.62 2.86
CA ASP A 111 -2.70 22.44 1.67
C ASP A 111 -1.20 22.41 1.34
N GLU A 112 -0.34 22.22 2.34
CA GLU A 112 1.11 22.14 2.16
C GLU A 112 1.55 20.81 1.50
N LEU A 113 0.95 19.68 1.92
CA LEU A 113 1.44 18.34 1.63
C LEU A 113 0.59 17.56 0.62
N LEU A 114 -0.57 18.06 0.22
CA LEU A 114 -1.54 17.30 -0.58
C LEU A 114 -0.92 16.73 -1.87
N GLU A 115 -0.14 17.53 -2.59
CA GLU A 115 0.51 17.09 -3.83
C GLU A 115 1.63 16.07 -3.59
N SER A 116 2.34 16.18 -2.46
CA SER A 116 3.45 15.27 -2.12
C SER A 116 2.98 13.87 -1.76
N VAL A 117 1.69 13.69 -1.45
CA VAL A 117 1.07 12.39 -1.14
C VAL A 117 0.17 11.87 -2.26
N SER A 118 0.22 12.49 -3.47
CA SER A 118 -0.40 11.98 -4.70
C SER A 118 0.57 11.00 -5.35
N LEU A 119 0.39 9.71 -5.07
CA LEU A 119 1.44 8.70 -5.25
C LEU A 119 1.75 8.36 -6.69
N GLU A 120 0.81 8.56 -7.61
CA GLU A 120 1.06 8.45 -9.05
C GLU A 120 2.19 9.40 -9.54
N ASN A 121 2.41 10.50 -8.81
CA ASN A 121 3.47 11.47 -9.10
C ASN A 121 4.79 11.18 -8.34
N GLN A 122 4.77 10.22 -7.41
CA GLN A 122 5.92 9.88 -6.55
C GLN A 122 6.63 8.59 -6.98
N VAL A 123 6.08 7.85 -7.94
CA VAL A 123 6.67 6.60 -8.42
C VAL A 123 8.05 6.85 -9.00
N ASN A 124 9.03 6.09 -8.54
CA ASN A 124 10.42 6.11 -8.99
C ASN A 124 10.97 4.69 -9.13
N GLU A 125 12.21 4.55 -9.59
CA GLU A 125 12.87 3.26 -9.86
C GLU A 125 13.08 2.37 -8.62
N ASP A 126 12.99 2.93 -7.42
CA ASP A 126 13.17 2.21 -6.15
C ASP A 126 11.88 1.50 -5.67
N VAL A 127 10.72 1.80 -6.30
CA VAL A 127 9.44 1.12 -6.02
C VAL A 127 9.53 -0.35 -6.46
N PRO A 128 9.19 -1.32 -5.60
CA PRO A 128 9.31 -2.72 -5.96
C PRO A 128 8.18 -3.17 -6.89
N ARG A 129 8.32 -4.38 -7.45
CA ARG A 129 7.24 -5.03 -8.20
C ARG A 129 5.96 -5.06 -7.40
N THR A 130 4.82 -4.87 -8.07
CA THR A 130 3.55 -4.58 -7.42
C THR A 130 2.44 -5.45 -7.99
N PHE A 131 1.65 -6.02 -7.09
CA PHE A 131 0.35 -6.64 -7.40
C PHE A 131 -0.75 -5.67 -6.95
N ILE A 132 -1.72 -5.37 -7.82
CA ILE A 132 -2.83 -4.47 -7.53
C ILE A 132 -4.14 -5.15 -7.91
N TRP A 133 -5.17 -5.01 -7.07
CA TRP A 133 -6.53 -5.34 -7.48
C TRP A 133 -7.54 -4.28 -7.01
N HIS A 134 -8.61 -4.14 -7.79
CA HIS A 134 -9.68 -3.17 -7.54
C HIS A 134 -10.99 -3.67 -8.17
N THR A 135 -12.12 -3.05 -7.83
CA THR A 135 -13.38 -3.23 -8.53
C THR A 135 -13.73 -1.99 -9.34
N PHE A 136 -14.27 -2.19 -10.54
CA PHE A 136 -14.60 -1.09 -11.46
C PHE A 136 -15.71 -0.17 -10.91
N THR A 137 -16.61 -0.73 -10.08
CA THR A 137 -17.76 0.00 -9.52
C THR A 137 -17.55 0.47 -8.07
N ASP A 138 -16.31 0.53 -7.60
CA ASP A 138 -16.00 1.09 -6.27
C ASP A 138 -16.45 2.55 -6.19
N GLY A 139 -17.47 2.80 -5.37
CA GLY A 139 -18.06 4.12 -5.21
C GLY A 139 -17.40 5.00 -4.14
N SER A 140 -16.43 4.47 -3.39
CA SER A 140 -15.72 5.21 -2.35
C SER A 140 -14.32 5.64 -2.78
N VAL A 141 -13.55 4.69 -3.31
CA VAL A 141 -12.23 4.95 -3.90
C VAL A 141 -12.32 4.61 -5.39
N PRO A 142 -12.42 5.58 -6.29
CA PRO A 142 -12.56 5.33 -7.72
C PRO A 142 -11.42 4.46 -8.26
N VAL A 143 -11.75 3.53 -9.18
CA VAL A 143 -10.79 2.60 -9.78
C VAL A 143 -9.61 3.29 -10.46
N GLU A 144 -9.78 4.56 -10.85
CA GLU A 144 -8.76 5.44 -11.40
C GLU A 144 -7.53 5.53 -10.50
N ASN A 145 -7.68 5.41 -9.18
CA ASN A 145 -6.54 5.34 -8.24
C ASN A 145 -5.57 4.23 -8.64
N SER A 146 -6.08 3.01 -8.86
CA SER A 146 -5.26 1.87 -9.29
C SER A 146 -4.73 2.02 -10.71
N LEU A 147 -5.52 2.57 -11.62
CA LEU A 147 -5.12 2.78 -13.03
C LEU A 147 -4.00 3.82 -13.13
N LEU A 148 -4.10 4.93 -12.41
CA LEU A 148 -3.08 5.98 -12.37
C LEU A 148 -1.77 5.44 -11.81
N PHE A 149 -1.83 4.71 -10.69
CA PHE A 149 -0.63 4.13 -10.09
C PHE A 149 0.03 3.09 -11.00
N ALA A 150 -0.75 2.18 -11.59
CA ALA A 150 -0.24 1.19 -12.53
C ALA A 150 0.40 1.84 -13.77
N THR A 151 -0.18 2.95 -14.27
CA THR A 151 0.38 3.73 -15.36
C THR A 151 1.73 4.33 -14.98
N ALA A 152 1.84 4.92 -13.78
CA ALA A 152 3.08 5.48 -13.27
C ALA A 152 4.16 4.39 -13.04
N LEU A 153 3.78 3.23 -12.48
CA LEU A 153 4.66 2.07 -12.34
C LEU A 153 5.21 1.62 -13.70
N LYS A 154 4.32 1.51 -14.70
CA LYS A 154 4.72 1.15 -16.08
C LYS A 154 5.69 2.16 -16.69
N ALA A 155 5.44 3.46 -16.50
CA ALA A 155 6.32 4.51 -16.99
C ALA A 155 7.74 4.43 -16.39
N ASN A 156 7.86 3.94 -15.16
CA ASN A 156 9.12 3.70 -14.45
C ASN A 156 9.68 2.27 -14.63
N ASN A 157 9.14 1.48 -15.58
CA ASN A 157 9.54 0.10 -15.85
C ASN A 157 9.39 -0.87 -14.67
N ILE A 158 8.51 -0.57 -13.72
CA ILE A 158 8.22 -1.44 -12.59
C ILE A 158 7.26 -2.54 -13.04
N ASN A 159 7.65 -3.80 -12.81
CA ASN A 159 6.80 -4.96 -13.12
C ASN A 159 5.55 -4.94 -12.24
N THR A 160 4.38 -4.94 -12.89
CA THR A 160 3.09 -4.77 -12.21
C THR A 160 2.08 -5.78 -12.73
N GLU A 161 1.38 -6.45 -11.83
CA GLU A 161 0.19 -7.27 -12.11
C GLU A 161 -1.04 -6.52 -11.62
N LEU A 162 -2.00 -6.25 -12.52
CA LEU A 162 -3.21 -5.47 -12.22
C LEU A 162 -4.46 -6.28 -12.56
N HIS A 163 -5.37 -6.40 -11.59
CA HIS A 163 -6.68 -7.03 -11.76
C HIS A 163 -7.80 -6.03 -11.45
N ILE A 164 -8.66 -5.77 -12.43
CA ILE A 164 -9.87 -4.96 -12.25
C ILE A 164 -11.07 -5.90 -12.42
N PHE A 165 -11.77 -6.12 -11.32
CA PHE A 165 -13.01 -6.89 -11.33
C PHE A 165 -14.19 -6.00 -11.71
N PRO A 166 -15.20 -6.53 -12.43
CA PRO A 166 -16.25 -5.69 -13.02
C PRO A 166 -17.13 -5.00 -11.99
N GLU A 167 -17.40 -5.65 -10.85
CA GLU A 167 -18.36 -5.17 -9.84
C GLU A 167 -17.86 -5.43 -8.42
N GLY A 168 -18.25 -4.57 -7.50
CA GLY A 168 -18.02 -4.71 -6.07
C GLY A 168 -17.96 -3.36 -5.37
N CYS A 169 -18.38 -3.31 -4.11
CA CYS A 169 -18.24 -2.12 -3.27
C CYS A 169 -16.82 -2.01 -2.71
N HIS A 170 -16.52 -0.87 -2.11
CA HIS A 170 -15.23 -0.67 -1.42
C HIS A 170 -15.08 -1.59 -0.21
N GLY A 171 -13.85 -2.04 0.05
CA GLY A 171 -13.54 -2.72 1.31
C GLY A 171 -13.86 -4.21 1.34
N LEU A 172 -13.98 -4.87 0.20
CA LEU A 172 -14.39 -6.29 0.09
C LEU A 172 -13.51 -7.28 0.87
N ALA A 173 -12.28 -6.92 1.19
CA ALA A 173 -11.31 -7.82 1.84
C ALA A 173 -11.19 -9.16 1.09
N LEU A 174 -11.74 -10.28 1.60
CA LEU A 174 -11.73 -11.57 0.89
C LEU A 174 -12.90 -11.72 -0.11
N ALA A 175 -13.82 -10.77 -0.15
CA ALA A 175 -15.00 -10.76 -1.01
C ALA A 175 -15.96 -11.98 -0.80
N ASN A 176 -15.91 -12.60 0.37
CA ASN A 176 -16.68 -13.78 0.73
C ASN A 176 -17.26 -13.70 2.15
N GLU A 177 -17.96 -14.75 2.56
CA GLU A 177 -18.66 -14.81 3.85
C GLU A 177 -17.75 -14.57 5.08
N LEU A 178 -16.44 -14.85 4.99
CA LEU A 178 -15.50 -14.67 6.10
C LEU A 178 -15.28 -13.19 6.45
N THR A 179 -15.43 -12.29 5.49
CA THR A 179 -15.17 -10.87 5.67
C THR A 179 -16.36 -9.95 5.42
N ALA A 180 -17.45 -10.47 4.86
CA ALA A 180 -18.66 -9.69 4.54
C ALA A 180 -19.45 -9.20 5.77
N GLY A 181 -19.12 -9.65 6.96
CA GLY A 181 -19.91 -9.31 8.15
C GLY A 181 -21.38 -9.69 7.97
N ASN A 182 -22.29 -8.70 8.11
CA ASN A 182 -23.74 -8.89 7.88
C ASN A 182 -24.19 -8.34 6.52
N GLU A 183 -23.28 -7.90 5.65
CA GLU A 183 -23.57 -7.18 4.42
C GLU A 183 -23.44 -8.11 3.21
N VAL A 184 -24.53 -8.67 2.72
CA VAL A 184 -24.54 -9.59 1.56
C VAL A 184 -23.88 -8.98 0.31
N LYS A 185 -23.96 -7.65 0.13
CA LYS A 185 -23.31 -6.93 -0.98
C LYS A 185 -21.78 -7.05 -0.99
N GLU A 186 -21.17 -7.48 0.13
CA GLU A 186 -19.73 -7.71 0.24
C GLU A 186 -19.32 -9.14 -0.15
N ILE A 187 -20.28 -9.99 -0.49
CA ILE A 187 -20.02 -11.33 -1.04
C ILE A 187 -20.03 -11.21 -2.55
N VAL A 188 -18.85 -11.14 -3.15
CA VAL A 188 -18.66 -10.94 -4.59
C VAL A 188 -17.78 -12.06 -5.16
N PRO A 189 -18.38 -13.20 -5.57
CA PRO A 189 -17.62 -14.39 -6.02
C PRO A 189 -16.64 -14.09 -7.15
N ALA A 190 -16.95 -13.11 -8.01
CA ALA A 190 -16.06 -12.68 -9.09
C ALA A 190 -14.73 -12.12 -8.57
N CYS A 191 -14.70 -11.53 -7.36
CA CYS A 191 -13.50 -10.97 -6.74
C CYS A 191 -12.72 -11.99 -5.90
N GLU A 192 -13.36 -13.03 -5.40
CA GLU A 192 -12.77 -14.04 -4.52
C GLU A 192 -11.41 -14.61 -5.01
N PRO A 193 -11.19 -14.82 -6.33
CA PRO A 193 -9.92 -15.33 -6.84
C PRO A 193 -8.70 -14.45 -6.58
N TRP A 194 -8.86 -13.17 -6.20
CA TRP A 194 -7.74 -12.25 -6.03
C TRP A 194 -6.65 -12.78 -5.09
N LEU A 195 -7.04 -13.44 -3.99
CA LEU A 195 -6.09 -13.98 -3.01
C LEU A 195 -5.26 -15.14 -3.61
N SER A 196 -5.89 -15.97 -4.43
CA SER A 196 -5.19 -17.04 -5.15
C SER A 196 -4.21 -16.47 -6.19
N LEU A 197 -4.62 -15.42 -6.92
CA LEU A 197 -3.76 -14.71 -7.87
C LEU A 197 -2.56 -14.07 -7.16
N ALA A 198 -2.78 -13.35 -6.07
CA ALA A 198 -1.71 -12.79 -5.25
C ALA A 198 -0.76 -13.87 -4.69
N SER A 199 -1.30 -15.03 -4.27
CA SER A 199 -0.49 -16.16 -3.81
C SER A 199 0.37 -16.76 -4.93
N GLN A 200 -0.15 -16.85 -6.16
CA GLN A 200 0.62 -17.29 -7.34
C GLN A 200 1.71 -16.29 -7.68
N TRP A 201 1.39 -14.99 -7.66
CA TRP A 201 2.35 -13.91 -7.86
C TRP A 201 3.50 -13.97 -6.84
N LEU A 202 3.20 -14.16 -5.55
CA LEU A 202 4.20 -14.35 -4.51
C LEU A 202 5.12 -15.55 -4.79
N LYS A 203 4.55 -16.70 -5.14
CA LYS A 203 5.33 -17.93 -5.44
C LYS A 203 6.21 -17.78 -6.67
N PHE A 204 5.81 -16.93 -7.63
CA PHE A 204 6.56 -16.72 -8.85
C PHE A 204 7.78 -15.82 -8.64
N TYR A 205 7.69 -14.86 -7.71
CA TYR A 205 8.71 -13.81 -7.58
C TYR A 205 9.56 -13.91 -6.31
N PHE A 206 9.11 -14.62 -5.27
CA PHE A 206 9.70 -14.68 -3.92
C PHE A 206 9.80 -16.12 -3.39
#